data_637c2248ea5c9373cdebac63298728aa
#
_entry.id   637c2248ea5c9373cdebac63298728aa
#
_cell.length_a   1.000
_cell.length_b   1.000
_cell.length_c   1.000
_cell.angle_alpha   90.00
_cell.angle_beta   90.00
_cell.angle_gamma   90.00
#
_symmetry.space_group_name_H-M   'P 1'
#
loop_
_entity.id
_entity.type
_entity.pdbx_description
1 polymer ?
#
loop_
_entity_poly.entity_id
_entity_poly.type
_entity_poly.pdbx_seq_one_letter_code
_entity_poly.pdbx_strand_id
1 'polypeptide(L)'
;MNCAEFPALTHAFARSLALDPTPTKVAGVPNWFRQGFYGGLGLALPIGLFLIWFWQPERQVSRHSESFLRTIEKRNWTGVADFIADDYQDQWGDDRARILERVHEVLRYLRRIRIEPANAAVRVDGQRGYWNAKIIIDGDQGEVMALVEEHVNSLARPFEFEWRRQSAKPWDWKLVRVSNASLEIPEDGLF
;
A
#
# COMPACT_ATOMS: atom_id res chain seq x y z
N MET A 1 -1.31 93.27 -5.37
CA MET A 1 -0.05 93.81 -4.81
C MET A 1 0.99 92.75 -4.89
N ASN A 2 2.06 93.06 -5.64
CA ASN A 2 3.39 92.42 -5.77
C ASN A 2 3.44 90.94 -6.25
N CYS A 3 3.63 90.80 -7.45
CA CYS A 3 4.80 90.49 -8.32
C CYS A 3 6.09 90.08 -7.54
N ALA A 4 6.54 88.90 -7.80
CA ALA A 4 7.95 88.56 -7.72
C ALA A 4 8.26 87.50 -8.81
N GLU A 5 9.00 87.99 -9.80
CA GLU A 5 9.59 87.25 -10.91
C GLU A 5 10.56 86.20 -10.41
N PHE A 6 10.59 85.08 -11.08
CA PHE A 6 11.72 84.14 -11.00
C PHE A 6 12.39 84.03 -12.39
N PRO A 7 13.68 84.22 -12.44
CA PRO A 7 14.39 84.15 -13.74
C PRO A 7 14.68 82.68 -14.13
N ALA A 8 14.61 82.51 -15.40
CA ALA A 8 15.05 81.34 -16.14
C ALA A 8 16.52 81.00 -15.86
N LEU A 9 16.79 79.77 -15.51
CA LEU A 9 18.09 79.15 -15.66
C LEU A 9 17.97 77.93 -16.57
N THR A 10 18.21 78.26 -17.82
CA THR A 10 18.47 77.36 -18.93
C THR A 10 19.87 76.76 -18.80
N HIS A 11 19.96 75.53 -19.31
CA HIS A 11 21.16 74.84 -19.77
C HIS A 11 22.04 74.15 -18.75
N ALA A 12 22.06 72.87 -18.98
CA ALA A 12 23.17 71.95 -19.01
C ALA A 12 22.92 70.72 -18.08
N PHE A 13 22.48 69.65 -18.68
CA PHE A 13 23.07 68.32 -18.43
C PHE A 13 22.34 67.28 -19.31
N ALA A 14 22.46 67.44 -20.62
CA ALA A 14 22.28 66.30 -21.52
C ALA A 14 23.58 65.53 -21.54
N ARG A 15 23.84 64.74 -20.50
CA ARG A 15 24.89 63.77 -20.51
C ARG A 15 24.33 62.44 -20.96
N SER A 16 24.54 62.19 -22.27
CA SER A 16 24.38 60.94 -22.97
C SER A 16 24.86 59.76 -22.11
N LEU A 17 23.93 59.02 -21.52
CA LEU A 17 24.13 57.65 -21.08
C LEU A 17 23.99 56.78 -22.31
N ALA A 18 25.04 56.69 -23.09
CA ALA A 18 25.21 55.59 -24.03
C ALA A 18 25.41 54.34 -23.19
N LEU A 19 24.33 53.62 -22.90
CA LEU A 19 24.35 52.26 -22.48
C LEU A 19 24.88 51.42 -23.65
N ASP A 20 26.17 51.12 -23.65
CA ASP A 20 26.73 50.09 -24.48
C ASP A 20 26.01 48.76 -24.14
N PRO A 21 25.28 48.14 -25.05
CA PRO A 21 24.77 46.78 -24.86
C PRO A 21 25.92 45.84 -25.04
N THR A 22 26.76 45.67 -23.98
CA THR A 22 27.67 44.56 -23.95
C THR A 22 26.84 43.30 -24.04
N PRO A 23 26.97 42.44 -25.04
CA PRO A 23 26.26 41.16 -25.09
C PRO A 23 26.79 40.33 -23.95
N THR A 24 25.98 40.21 -22.89
CA THR A 24 26.20 39.22 -21.85
C THR A 24 26.26 37.87 -22.54
N LYS A 25 27.47 37.36 -22.78
CA LYS A 25 27.69 35.96 -23.17
C LYS A 25 27.01 35.12 -22.11
N VAL A 26 25.87 34.59 -22.42
CA VAL A 26 25.23 33.55 -21.64
C VAL A 26 26.25 32.41 -21.60
N ALA A 27 26.89 32.25 -20.45
CA ALA A 27 27.89 31.20 -20.25
C ALA A 27 27.19 29.85 -20.56
N GLY A 28 27.57 29.24 -21.67
CA GLY A 28 27.04 27.96 -22.08
C GLY A 28 27.25 26.95 -20.95
N VAL A 29 26.18 26.23 -20.61
CA VAL A 29 26.21 25.19 -19.58
C VAL A 29 27.31 24.19 -19.93
N PRO A 30 28.29 23.98 -19.05
CA PRO A 30 29.46 23.16 -19.35
C PRO A 30 29.06 21.71 -19.65
N ASN A 31 29.74 21.09 -20.63
CA ASN A 31 29.37 19.75 -21.14
C ASN A 31 29.32 18.67 -20.05
N TRP A 32 30.15 18.75 -18.99
CA TRP A 32 30.13 17.83 -17.88
C TRP A 32 28.83 17.89 -17.09
N PHE A 33 28.21 19.08 -16.97
CA PHE A 33 26.92 19.25 -16.33
C PHE A 33 25.78 18.58 -17.14
N ARG A 34 25.83 18.72 -18.48
CA ARG A 34 24.89 18.07 -19.38
C ARG A 34 25.00 16.54 -19.31
N GLN A 35 26.23 16.00 -19.29
CA GLN A 35 26.46 14.56 -19.18
C GLN A 35 25.98 14.02 -17.82
N GLY A 36 26.24 14.73 -16.72
CA GLY A 36 25.75 14.39 -15.39
C GLY A 36 24.23 14.44 -15.30
N PHE A 37 23.61 15.44 -15.92
CA PHE A 37 22.16 15.58 -15.94
C PHE A 37 21.48 14.43 -16.72
N TYR A 38 21.96 14.09 -17.92
CA TYR A 38 21.40 12.98 -18.69
C TYR A 38 21.67 11.62 -18.04
N GLY A 39 22.83 11.45 -17.41
CA GLY A 39 23.12 10.24 -16.63
C GLY A 39 22.20 10.10 -15.42
N GLY A 40 22.00 11.18 -14.69
CA GLY A 40 21.05 11.22 -13.56
C GLY A 40 19.60 10.96 -13.98
N LEU A 41 19.16 11.58 -15.07
CA LEU A 41 17.80 11.36 -15.61
C LEU A 41 17.63 9.91 -16.11
N GLY A 42 18.66 9.37 -16.77
CA GLY A 42 18.68 7.98 -17.25
C GLY A 42 18.55 6.94 -16.13
N LEU A 43 19.07 7.26 -14.94
CA LEU A 43 18.93 6.40 -13.75
C LEU A 43 17.61 6.66 -13.01
N ALA A 44 17.16 7.90 -12.91
CA ALA A 44 15.94 8.28 -12.19
C ALA A 44 14.68 7.72 -12.84
N LEU A 45 14.61 7.67 -14.18
CA LEU A 45 13.46 7.14 -14.89
C LEU A 45 13.15 5.67 -14.57
N PRO A 46 14.10 4.72 -14.70
CA PRO A 46 13.83 3.32 -14.37
C PRO A 46 13.52 3.13 -12.88
N ILE A 47 14.17 3.88 -11.99
CA ILE A 47 13.87 3.85 -10.56
C ILE A 47 12.45 4.37 -10.31
N GLY A 48 12.06 5.49 -10.91
CA GLY A 48 10.71 6.05 -10.80
C GLY A 48 9.63 5.09 -11.31
N LEU A 49 9.82 4.49 -12.48
CA LEU A 49 8.92 3.49 -13.04
C LEU A 49 8.84 2.24 -12.16
N PHE A 50 9.97 1.77 -11.62
CA PHE A 50 10.01 0.66 -10.68
C PHE A 50 9.23 0.97 -9.41
N LEU A 51 9.39 2.18 -8.85
CA LEU A 51 8.64 2.59 -7.67
C LEU A 51 7.13 2.66 -7.93
N ILE A 52 6.70 3.24 -9.06
CA ILE A 52 5.27 3.28 -9.45
C ILE A 52 4.72 1.85 -9.55
N TRP A 53 5.43 0.96 -10.23
CA TRP A 53 5.04 -0.44 -10.39
C TRP A 53 5.02 -1.20 -9.05
N PHE A 54 5.97 -0.93 -8.16
CA PHE A 54 6.07 -1.54 -6.84
C PHE A 54 4.93 -1.11 -5.90
N TRP A 55 4.47 0.14 -6.02
CA TRP A 55 3.43 0.71 -5.17
C TRP A 55 2.01 0.56 -5.75
N GLN A 56 1.82 -0.26 -6.79
CA GLN A 56 0.48 -0.55 -7.29
C GLN A 56 -0.41 -1.11 -6.16
N PRO A 57 -1.63 -0.60 -5.97
CA PRO A 57 -2.52 -1.01 -4.87
C PRO A 57 -2.79 -2.51 -4.87
N GLU A 58 -2.97 -3.13 -6.03
CA GLU A 58 -3.22 -4.55 -6.17
C GLU A 58 -2.06 -5.40 -5.63
N ARG A 59 -0.83 -4.97 -5.89
CA ARG A 59 0.37 -5.63 -5.36
C ARG A 59 0.49 -5.49 -3.86
N GLN A 60 0.09 -4.33 -3.32
CA GLN A 60 0.10 -4.11 -1.88
C GLN A 60 -0.92 -5.03 -1.19
N VAL A 61 -2.14 -5.11 -1.72
CA VAL A 61 -3.17 -6.01 -1.20
C VAL A 61 -2.72 -7.47 -1.25
N SER A 62 -2.15 -7.94 -2.39
CA SER A 62 -1.61 -9.30 -2.50
C SER A 62 -0.54 -9.58 -1.43
N ARG A 63 0.43 -8.68 -1.30
CA ARG A 63 1.51 -8.82 -0.31
C ARG A 63 1.00 -8.80 1.13
N HIS A 64 -0.01 -7.98 1.43
CA HIS A 64 -0.61 -7.95 2.76
C HIS A 64 -1.33 -9.25 3.05
N SER A 65 -2.09 -9.78 2.10
CA SER A 65 -2.78 -11.07 2.25
C SER A 65 -1.80 -12.22 2.46
N GLU A 66 -0.77 -12.32 1.63
CA GLU A 66 0.28 -13.33 1.80
C GLU A 66 1.05 -13.17 3.11
N SER A 67 1.36 -11.93 3.52
CA SER A 67 2.05 -11.66 4.78
C SER A 67 1.19 -11.99 5.99
N PHE A 68 -0.12 -11.72 5.90
CA PHE A 68 -1.10 -12.11 6.90
C PHE A 68 -1.12 -13.63 7.11
N LEU A 69 -1.26 -14.41 6.02
CA LEU A 69 -1.25 -15.88 6.10
C LEU A 69 0.07 -16.41 6.69
N ARG A 70 1.22 -15.88 6.25
CA ARG A 70 2.53 -16.24 6.82
C ARG A 70 2.67 -15.86 8.30
N THR A 71 2.01 -14.80 8.73
CA THR A 71 2.02 -14.37 10.14
C THR A 71 1.20 -15.33 11.00
N ILE A 72 0.10 -15.85 10.46
CA ILE A 72 -0.70 -16.93 11.06
C ILE A 72 0.13 -18.20 11.16
N GLU A 73 0.79 -18.66 10.09
CA GLU A 73 1.68 -19.84 10.10
C GLU A 73 2.76 -19.75 11.18
N LYS A 74 3.33 -18.55 11.34
CA LYS A 74 4.36 -18.28 12.37
C LYS A 74 3.79 -18.12 13.78
N ARG A 75 2.47 -18.14 13.94
CA ARG A 75 1.77 -17.93 15.22
C ARG A 75 2.12 -16.62 15.92
N ASN A 76 2.44 -15.62 15.14
CA ASN A 76 2.70 -14.28 15.67
C ASN A 76 1.37 -13.53 15.86
N TRP A 77 0.68 -13.81 16.96
CA TRP A 77 -0.67 -13.30 17.23
C TRP A 77 -0.73 -11.77 17.31
N THR A 78 0.29 -11.16 17.89
CA THR A 78 0.40 -9.68 17.88
C THR A 78 0.47 -9.16 16.45
N GLY A 79 1.30 -9.78 15.61
CA GLY A 79 1.37 -9.42 14.20
C GLY A 79 0.05 -9.68 13.44
N VAL A 80 -0.65 -10.80 13.73
CA VAL A 80 -1.98 -11.06 13.14
C VAL A 80 -2.97 -9.97 13.54
N ALA A 81 -3.01 -9.58 14.81
CA ALA A 81 -3.88 -8.52 15.30
C ALA A 81 -3.58 -7.16 14.63
N ASP A 82 -2.33 -6.89 14.25
CA ASP A 82 -1.94 -5.67 13.56
C ASP A 82 -2.48 -5.59 12.12
N PHE A 83 -2.77 -6.71 11.48
CA PHE A 83 -3.40 -6.71 10.17
C PHE A 83 -4.90 -6.42 10.23
N ILE A 84 -5.57 -6.72 11.33
CA ILE A 84 -7.04 -6.66 11.46
C ILE A 84 -7.46 -5.26 11.91
N ALA A 85 -8.45 -4.69 11.24
CA ALA A 85 -9.03 -3.39 11.60
C ALA A 85 -9.81 -3.49 12.92
N ASP A 86 -9.90 -2.36 13.64
CA ASP A 86 -10.64 -2.31 14.91
C ASP A 86 -12.15 -2.54 14.72
N ASP A 87 -12.69 -2.17 13.57
CA ASP A 87 -14.08 -2.34 13.15
C ASP A 87 -14.28 -3.57 12.24
N TYR A 88 -13.41 -4.57 12.35
CA TYR A 88 -13.54 -5.82 11.62
C TYR A 88 -14.85 -6.53 11.94
N GLN A 89 -15.51 -7.05 10.91
CA GLN A 89 -16.66 -7.93 11.04
C GLN A 89 -16.72 -8.89 9.84
N ASP A 90 -16.69 -10.19 10.12
CA ASP A 90 -16.77 -11.19 9.05
C ASP A 90 -18.22 -11.55 8.67
N GLN A 91 -18.36 -12.50 7.77
CA GLN A 91 -19.71 -12.94 7.36
C GLN A 91 -20.43 -13.77 8.44
N TRP A 92 -19.71 -14.31 9.42
CA TRP A 92 -20.25 -15.15 10.50
C TRP A 92 -20.58 -14.34 11.76
N GLY A 93 -20.37 -13.02 11.71
CA GLY A 93 -20.68 -12.10 12.81
C GLY A 93 -19.56 -11.97 13.83
N ASP A 94 -18.39 -12.56 13.57
CA ASP A 94 -17.25 -12.40 14.46
C ASP A 94 -16.63 -11.01 14.31
N ASP A 95 -16.39 -10.37 15.45
CA ASP A 95 -15.59 -9.17 15.55
C ASP A 95 -14.08 -9.48 15.64
N ARG A 96 -13.27 -8.43 15.72
CA ARG A 96 -11.81 -8.56 15.85
C ARG A 96 -11.37 -9.43 17.00
N ALA A 97 -12.00 -9.31 18.17
CA ALA A 97 -11.61 -10.06 19.35
C ALA A 97 -11.94 -11.53 19.18
N ARG A 98 -13.13 -11.84 18.71
CA ARG A 98 -13.60 -13.21 18.47
C ARG A 98 -12.82 -13.93 17.39
N ILE A 99 -12.54 -13.29 16.27
CA ILE A 99 -11.75 -13.96 15.21
C ILE A 99 -10.33 -14.28 15.68
N LEU A 100 -9.68 -13.40 16.46
CA LEU A 100 -8.37 -13.66 17.02
C LEU A 100 -8.39 -14.81 18.01
N GLU A 101 -9.40 -14.88 18.89
CA GLU A 101 -9.59 -15.97 19.83
C GLU A 101 -9.81 -17.30 19.11
N ARG A 102 -10.73 -17.33 18.14
CA ARG A 102 -11.08 -18.54 17.36
C ARG A 102 -9.89 -19.07 16.57
N VAL A 103 -9.18 -18.20 15.86
CA VAL A 103 -7.97 -18.60 15.11
C VAL A 103 -6.88 -19.11 16.07
N HIS A 104 -6.68 -18.44 17.20
CA HIS A 104 -5.73 -18.92 18.22
C HIS A 104 -6.16 -20.27 18.79
N GLU A 105 -7.43 -20.47 19.06
CA GLU A 105 -7.95 -21.71 19.61
C GLU A 105 -7.77 -22.90 18.66
N VAL A 106 -8.14 -22.75 17.40
CA VAL A 106 -7.94 -23.78 16.38
C VAL A 106 -6.46 -24.10 16.20
N LEU A 107 -5.63 -23.08 16.09
CA LEU A 107 -4.20 -23.28 15.79
C LEU A 107 -3.36 -23.73 17.00
N ARG A 108 -3.84 -23.63 18.23
CA ARG A 108 -3.09 -24.12 19.41
C ARG A 108 -2.90 -25.64 19.39
N TYR A 109 -3.80 -26.36 18.75
CA TYR A 109 -3.74 -27.82 18.65
C TYR A 109 -2.85 -28.31 17.50
N LEU A 110 -2.51 -27.43 16.54
CA LEU A 110 -1.72 -27.76 15.37
C LEU A 110 -0.25 -27.46 15.65
N ARG A 111 0.66 -28.43 15.52
CA ARG A 111 2.10 -28.21 15.74
C ARG A 111 2.74 -27.46 14.59
N ARG A 112 2.45 -27.86 13.37
CA ARG A 112 2.86 -27.20 12.13
C ARG A 112 1.63 -26.98 11.27
N ILE A 113 1.59 -25.83 10.64
CA ILE A 113 0.58 -25.51 9.65
C ILE A 113 1.27 -24.78 8.50
N ARG A 114 0.91 -25.15 7.30
CA ARG A 114 1.28 -24.47 6.07
C ARG A 114 0.00 -24.02 5.38
N ILE A 115 -0.03 -22.76 4.98
CA ILE A 115 -1.19 -22.14 4.36
C ILE A 115 -0.78 -21.63 2.97
N GLU A 116 -1.22 -22.30 1.93
CA GLU A 116 -0.89 -21.96 0.55
C GLU A 116 -2.10 -21.36 -0.16
N PRO A 117 -2.02 -20.10 -0.63
CA PRO A 117 -3.05 -19.55 -1.49
C PRO A 117 -2.88 -20.07 -2.91
N ALA A 118 -3.93 -20.60 -3.50
CA ALA A 118 -4.00 -21.01 -4.89
C ALA A 118 -4.97 -20.13 -5.67
N ASN A 119 -4.66 -19.86 -6.94
CA ASN A 119 -5.49 -19.09 -7.86
C ASN A 119 -5.88 -17.70 -7.31
N ALA A 120 -4.91 -17.04 -6.68
CA ALA A 120 -5.14 -15.73 -6.09
C ALA A 120 -5.47 -14.67 -7.16
N ALA A 121 -6.54 -13.93 -6.94
CA ALA A 121 -6.96 -12.79 -7.75
C ALA A 121 -7.14 -11.56 -6.87
N VAL A 122 -6.77 -10.39 -7.37
CA VAL A 122 -6.87 -9.13 -6.66
C VAL A 122 -7.69 -8.14 -7.47
N ARG A 123 -8.53 -7.42 -6.78
CA ARG A 123 -9.26 -6.26 -7.32
C ARG A 123 -9.18 -5.13 -6.31
N VAL A 124 -8.89 -3.93 -6.77
CA VAL A 124 -8.89 -2.72 -5.93
C VAL A 124 -9.89 -1.72 -6.49
N ASP A 125 -10.69 -1.15 -5.61
CA ASP A 125 -11.64 -0.10 -5.90
C ASP A 125 -11.48 1.03 -4.87
N GLY A 126 -10.81 2.09 -5.29
CA GLY A 126 -10.50 3.24 -4.44
C GLY A 126 -9.68 2.87 -3.19
N GLN A 127 -10.33 2.87 -2.03
CA GLN A 127 -9.69 2.53 -0.75
C GLN A 127 -9.96 1.10 -0.29
N ARG A 128 -10.68 0.31 -1.09
CA ARG A 128 -10.98 -1.09 -0.80
C ARG A 128 -10.21 -2.01 -1.73
N GLY A 129 -9.66 -3.07 -1.18
CA GLY A 129 -8.99 -4.13 -1.91
C GLY A 129 -9.63 -5.46 -1.59
N TYR A 130 -9.87 -6.27 -2.60
CA TYR A 130 -10.44 -7.61 -2.49
C TYR A 130 -9.41 -8.60 -2.99
N TRP A 131 -9.04 -9.52 -2.13
CA TRP A 131 -8.14 -10.62 -2.46
C TRP A 131 -8.89 -11.93 -2.32
N ASN A 132 -9.04 -12.63 -3.45
CA ASN A 132 -9.74 -13.91 -3.53
C ASN A 132 -8.73 -15.01 -3.77
N ALA A 133 -8.72 -16.04 -2.93
CA ALA A 133 -7.87 -17.20 -3.15
C ALA A 133 -8.51 -18.47 -2.58
N LYS A 134 -8.25 -19.60 -3.22
CA LYS A 134 -8.47 -20.90 -2.60
C LYS A 134 -7.36 -21.10 -1.58
N ILE A 135 -7.73 -21.30 -0.34
CA ILE A 135 -6.77 -21.59 0.73
C ILE A 135 -6.60 -23.10 0.82
N ILE A 136 -5.35 -23.53 0.74
CA ILE A 136 -4.94 -24.93 0.92
C ILE A 136 -4.16 -24.97 2.24
N ILE A 137 -4.60 -25.86 3.13
CA ILE A 137 -3.95 -26.06 4.41
C ILE A 137 -3.30 -27.43 4.40
N ASP A 138 -2.08 -27.51 4.88
CA ASP A 138 -1.30 -28.72 5.10
C ASP A 138 -0.62 -28.64 6.48
N GLY A 139 -0.51 -29.73 7.19
CA GLY A 139 0.07 -29.73 8.52
C GLY A 139 0.49 -31.09 9.03
N ASP A 140 0.96 -31.13 10.29
CA ASP A 140 1.37 -32.38 10.93
C ASP A 140 0.18 -33.35 11.07
N GLN A 141 0.46 -34.65 10.99
CA GLN A 141 -0.54 -35.70 11.17
C GLN A 141 -1.20 -35.64 12.56
N GLY A 142 -2.52 -35.52 12.55
CA GLY A 142 -3.35 -35.52 13.73
C GLY A 142 -4.82 -35.47 13.33
N GLU A 143 -5.69 -36.04 14.18
CA GLU A 143 -7.13 -36.14 13.90
C GLU A 143 -7.77 -34.76 13.65
N VAL A 144 -7.45 -33.78 14.49
CA VAL A 144 -7.93 -32.38 14.34
C VAL A 144 -7.41 -31.76 13.07
N MET A 145 -6.14 -31.98 12.70
CA MET A 145 -5.56 -31.44 11.48
C MET A 145 -6.23 -32.04 10.22
N ALA A 146 -6.45 -33.34 10.21
CA ALA A 146 -7.11 -34.02 9.11
C ALA A 146 -8.53 -33.46 8.87
N LEU A 147 -9.27 -33.20 9.95
CA LEU A 147 -10.62 -32.59 9.86
C LEU A 147 -10.56 -31.17 9.30
N VAL A 148 -9.63 -30.34 9.78
CA VAL A 148 -9.46 -28.96 9.31
C VAL A 148 -9.04 -28.95 7.82
N GLU A 149 -8.09 -29.82 7.47
CA GLU A 149 -7.57 -29.97 6.11
C GLU A 149 -8.67 -30.44 5.15
N GLU A 150 -9.40 -31.49 5.49
CA GLU A 150 -10.52 -32.01 4.69
C GLU A 150 -11.58 -30.90 4.51
N HIS A 151 -11.97 -30.24 5.60
CA HIS A 151 -13.02 -29.23 5.54
C HIS A 151 -12.61 -28.02 4.70
N VAL A 152 -11.42 -27.44 4.95
CA VAL A 152 -10.97 -26.23 4.24
C VAL A 152 -10.62 -26.53 2.79
N ASN A 153 -9.92 -27.62 2.51
CA ASN A 153 -9.46 -27.96 1.17
C ASN A 153 -10.60 -28.41 0.25
N SER A 154 -11.71 -28.94 0.82
CA SER A 154 -12.92 -29.32 0.08
C SER A 154 -13.81 -28.16 -0.33
N LEU A 155 -13.60 -26.95 0.23
CA LEU A 155 -14.43 -25.79 -0.09
C LEU A 155 -14.42 -25.48 -1.60
N ALA A 156 -15.62 -25.39 -2.17
CA ALA A 156 -15.79 -25.16 -3.60
C ALA A 156 -15.49 -23.70 -4.02
N ARG A 157 -15.69 -22.75 -3.09
CA ARG A 157 -15.51 -21.32 -3.35
C ARG A 157 -14.23 -20.81 -2.71
N PRO A 158 -13.55 -19.83 -3.33
CA PRO A 158 -12.40 -19.17 -2.71
C PRO A 158 -12.83 -18.33 -1.50
N PHE A 159 -11.89 -18.12 -0.59
CA PHE A 159 -12.03 -17.09 0.42
C PHE A 159 -11.86 -15.72 -0.20
N GLU A 160 -12.67 -14.77 0.25
CA GLU A 160 -12.52 -13.36 -0.06
C GLU A 160 -12.06 -12.61 1.19
N PHE A 161 -10.95 -11.89 1.06
CA PHE A 161 -10.38 -11.01 2.08
C PHE A 161 -10.60 -9.57 1.63
N GLU A 162 -11.42 -8.82 2.36
CA GLU A 162 -11.63 -7.41 2.11
C GLU A 162 -10.67 -6.58 2.95
N TRP A 163 -9.87 -5.80 2.26
CA TRP A 163 -8.88 -4.88 2.83
C TRP A 163 -9.35 -3.45 2.66
N ARG A 164 -9.09 -2.61 3.66
CA ARG A 164 -9.34 -1.18 3.58
C ARG A 164 -8.07 -0.42 3.88
N ARG A 165 -7.76 0.58 3.03
CA ARG A 165 -6.64 1.48 3.26
C ARG A 165 -7.02 2.50 4.32
N GLN A 166 -6.25 2.56 5.41
CA GLN A 166 -6.54 3.42 6.57
C GLN A 166 -6.02 4.85 6.39
N SER A 167 -4.98 5.04 5.60
CA SER A 167 -4.37 6.35 5.39
C SER A 167 -3.93 6.57 3.94
N ALA A 168 -3.36 7.74 3.65
CA ALA A 168 -2.77 8.02 2.34
C ALA A 168 -1.52 7.18 2.02
N LYS A 169 -0.96 6.46 3.01
CA LYS A 169 0.21 5.62 2.83
C LYS A 169 -0.17 4.38 2.01
N PRO A 170 0.59 4.01 0.96
CA PRO A 170 0.23 2.90 0.08
C PRO A 170 0.29 1.52 0.74
N TRP A 171 0.95 1.40 1.89
CA TRP A 171 1.11 0.14 2.64
C TRP A 171 0.20 0.03 3.86
N ASP A 172 -0.68 0.98 4.12
CA ASP A 172 -1.51 1.00 5.32
C ASP A 172 -2.87 0.36 5.05
N TRP A 173 -2.85 -0.94 4.81
CA TRP A 173 -4.03 -1.75 4.57
C TRP A 173 -4.38 -2.57 5.80
N LYS A 174 -5.67 -2.60 6.16
CA LYS A 174 -6.21 -3.42 7.26
C LYS A 174 -7.31 -4.31 6.73
N LEU A 175 -7.33 -5.53 7.23
CA LEU A 175 -8.37 -6.51 6.96
C LEU A 175 -9.65 -6.10 7.68
N VAL A 176 -10.73 -5.91 6.94
CA VAL A 176 -12.02 -5.49 7.49
C VAL A 176 -13.07 -6.59 7.44
N ARG A 177 -12.87 -7.59 6.56
CA ARG A 177 -13.80 -8.70 6.43
C ARG A 177 -13.13 -9.92 5.81
N VAL A 178 -13.56 -11.09 6.25
CA VAL A 178 -13.30 -12.38 5.58
C VAL A 178 -14.64 -13.04 5.28
N SER A 179 -14.76 -13.64 4.10
CA SER A 179 -15.97 -14.35 3.70
C SER A 179 -15.65 -15.55 2.82
N ASN A 180 -16.53 -16.55 2.85
CA ASN A 180 -16.53 -17.70 1.96
C ASN A 180 -17.95 -18.19 1.77
N ALA A 181 -18.44 -18.16 0.53
CA ALA A 181 -19.82 -18.53 0.23
C ALA A 181 -20.16 -20.02 0.41
N SER A 182 -19.15 -20.88 0.60
CA SER A 182 -19.34 -22.33 0.80
C SER A 182 -19.08 -22.77 2.23
N LEU A 183 -18.62 -21.84 3.12
CA LEU A 183 -18.31 -22.15 4.51
C LEU A 183 -19.45 -21.68 5.40
N GLU A 184 -20.15 -22.62 5.99
CA GLU A 184 -21.12 -22.37 7.05
C GLU A 184 -20.48 -22.74 8.39
N ILE A 185 -20.39 -21.78 9.29
CA ILE A 185 -19.89 -22.02 10.64
C ILE A 185 -21.12 -22.08 11.55
N PRO A 186 -21.42 -23.21 12.21
CA PRO A 186 -22.50 -23.31 13.18
C PRO A 186 -22.29 -22.31 14.33
N GLU A 187 -23.40 -21.72 14.82
CA GLU A 187 -23.35 -20.76 15.94
C GLU A 187 -22.74 -21.36 17.23
N ASP A 188 -22.87 -22.69 17.38
CA ASP A 188 -22.36 -23.45 18.53
C ASP A 188 -20.82 -23.70 18.49
N GLY A 189 -20.14 -23.23 17.45
CA GLY A 189 -18.70 -23.44 17.24
C GLY A 189 -18.40 -24.69 16.41
N LEU A 190 -17.16 -24.77 15.92
CA LEU A 190 -16.70 -25.90 15.09
C LEU A 190 -16.29 -27.14 15.92
N PHE A 191 -16.24 -27.01 17.26
CA PHE A 191 -15.81 -28.08 18.20
C PHE A 191 -16.60 -28.02 19.51
#